data_b937013808062304c0d60ccbb6138e59
#
_entry.id   b937013808062304c0d60ccbb6138e59
#
_cell.length_a   1.000
_cell.length_b   1.000
_cell.length_c   1.000
_cell.angle_alpha   90.00
_cell.angle_beta   90.00
_cell.angle_gamma   90.00
#
_symmetry.space_group_name_H-M   'P 1'
#
loop_
_entity.id
_entity.type
_entity.pdbx_description
1 polymer ?
#
loop_
_entity_poly.entity_id
_entity_poly.type
_entity_poly.pdbx_seq_one_letter_code
_entity_poly.pdbx_strand_id
1 'polypeptide(L)'
;MKQTKLNVIEKAIEEKKGEDIVAINIEEKSPFWSYAVIATMRNCKMASSIVDEIQKNLSLINEEVRRVDGVNTSSSWVLVDCYDIVVHIFTPEERSRVNLDELLSKKAK
;
A
#
# COMPACT_ATOMS: atom_id res chain seq x y z
N MET A 1 12.63 10.52 -6.12
CA MET A 1 12.08 11.35 -5.03
C MET A 1 10.83 10.69 -4.48
N LYS A 2 10.66 10.76 -3.16
CA LYS A 2 9.54 10.10 -2.48
C LYS A 2 8.18 10.49 -3.04
N GLN A 3 7.98 11.77 -3.37
CA GLN A 3 6.71 12.26 -3.87
C GLN A 3 6.33 11.61 -5.19
N THR A 4 7.29 11.48 -6.10
CA THR A 4 7.06 10.84 -7.40
C THR A 4 6.72 9.36 -7.22
N LYS A 5 7.49 8.69 -6.36
CA LYS A 5 7.28 7.27 -6.06
C LYS A 5 5.90 7.04 -5.45
N LEU A 6 5.50 7.90 -4.52
CA LEU A 6 4.18 7.83 -3.88
C LEU A 6 3.07 7.95 -4.91
N ASN A 7 3.18 8.95 -5.82
CA ASN A 7 2.19 9.16 -6.85
C ASN A 7 2.07 7.96 -7.80
N VAL A 8 3.21 7.37 -8.16
CA VAL A 8 3.23 6.18 -9.02
C VAL A 8 2.50 5.02 -8.38
N ILE A 9 2.72 4.80 -7.08
CA ILE A 9 2.06 3.73 -6.34
C ILE A 9 0.55 3.95 -6.27
N GLU A 10 0.14 5.16 -5.92
CA GLU A 10 -1.28 5.51 -5.82
C GLU A 10 -1.99 5.31 -7.15
N LYS A 11 -1.36 5.77 -8.22
CA LYS A 11 -1.93 5.65 -9.56
C LYS A 11 -2.06 4.20 -10.00
N ALA A 12 -1.07 3.37 -9.68
CA ALA A 12 -1.11 1.95 -10.00
C ALA A 12 -2.31 1.28 -9.31
N ILE A 13 -2.54 1.62 -8.06
CA ILE A 13 -3.68 1.07 -7.30
C ILE A 13 -5.00 1.51 -7.92
N GLU A 14 -5.11 2.78 -8.30
CA GLU A 14 -6.32 3.31 -8.95
C GLU A 14 -6.61 2.61 -10.26
N GLU A 15 -5.60 2.40 -11.08
CA GLU A 15 -5.76 1.76 -12.39
C GLU A 15 -6.30 0.35 -12.28
N LYS A 16 -6.00 -0.33 -11.19
CA LYS A 16 -6.47 -1.69 -10.95
C LYS A 16 -7.67 -1.73 -10.02
N LYS A 17 -8.42 -0.62 -9.95
CA LYS A 17 -9.69 -0.51 -9.24
C LYS A 17 -9.59 -0.59 -7.71
N GLY A 18 -8.41 -0.29 -7.15
CA GLY A 18 -8.28 -0.09 -5.72
C GLY A 18 -9.08 1.14 -5.30
N GLU A 19 -9.65 1.10 -4.11
CA GLU A 19 -10.54 2.15 -3.61
C GLU A 19 -10.03 2.73 -2.30
N ASP A 20 -10.55 3.91 -1.96
CA ASP A 20 -10.26 4.59 -0.68
C ASP A 20 -8.78 4.66 -0.38
N ILE A 21 -8.01 5.16 -1.33
CA ILE A 21 -6.55 5.24 -1.23
C ILE A 21 -6.17 6.42 -0.34
N VAL A 22 -5.40 6.12 0.71
CA VAL A 22 -4.93 7.12 1.67
C VAL A 22 -3.43 6.99 1.82
N ALA A 23 -2.71 8.11 1.79
CA ALA A 23 -1.28 8.14 2.04
C ALA A 23 -1.04 8.89 3.35
N ILE A 24 -0.32 8.26 4.27
CA ILE A 24 -0.06 8.82 5.59
C ILE A 24 1.45 8.92 5.82
N ASN A 25 1.92 10.09 6.20
CA ASN A 25 3.31 10.29 6.57
C ASN A 25 3.55 9.63 7.93
N ILE A 26 4.48 8.68 7.99
CA ILE A 26 4.77 7.94 9.21
C ILE A 26 6.23 8.05 9.62
N GLU A 27 6.93 9.06 9.14
CA GLU A 27 8.36 9.24 9.45
C GLU A 27 8.62 9.32 10.96
N GLU A 28 7.71 9.90 11.71
CA GLU A 28 7.85 10.01 13.16
C GLU A 28 7.57 8.70 13.89
N LYS A 29 6.86 7.78 13.24
CA LYS A 29 6.43 6.52 13.86
C LYS A 29 7.27 5.32 13.45
N SER A 30 7.99 5.45 12.35
CA SER A 30 8.76 4.33 11.81
C SER A 30 10.15 4.80 11.37
N PRO A 31 11.21 4.06 11.77
CA PRO A 31 12.56 4.36 11.27
C PRO A 31 12.78 3.83 9.86
N PHE A 32 11.87 2.99 9.35
CA PHE A 32 12.03 2.30 8.07
C PHE A 32 11.26 2.96 6.92
N TRP A 33 10.05 3.44 7.19
CA TRP A 33 9.18 3.96 6.14
C TRP A 33 8.83 5.42 6.38
N SER A 34 8.79 6.16 5.28
CA SER A 34 8.37 7.57 5.31
C SER A 34 6.85 7.69 5.15
N TYR A 35 6.26 6.80 4.34
CA TYR A 35 4.83 6.82 4.06
C TYR A 35 4.22 5.43 4.15
N ALA A 36 2.97 5.39 4.57
CA ALA A 36 2.13 4.21 4.47
C ALA A 36 0.97 4.56 3.53
N VAL A 37 0.77 3.72 2.53
CA VAL A 37 -0.37 3.85 1.62
C VAL A 37 -1.35 2.75 2.00
N ILE A 38 -2.60 3.14 2.22
CA ILE A 38 -3.66 2.19 2.59
C ILE A 38 -4.72 2.24 1.50
N ALA A 39 -5.11 1.09 1.01
CA ALA A 39 -6.12 0.99 -0.05
C ALA A 39 -7.02 -0.20 0.21
N THR A 40 -8.18 -0.21 -0.45
CA THR A 40 -9.15 -1.28 -0.34
C THR A 40 -9.26 -1.99 -1.68
N MET A 41 -9.23 -3.31 -1.65
CA MET A 41 -9.55 -4.14 -2.81
C MET A 41 -10.92 -4.76 -2.56
N ARG A 42 -11.74 -4.89 -3.61
CA ARG A 42 -13.09 -5.44 -3.47
C ARG A 42 -13.08 -6.89 -3.02
N ASN A 43 -12.07 -7.63 -3.49
CA ASN A 43 -11.89 -9.02 -3.10
C ASN A 43 -10.42 -9.39 -3.24
N CYS A 44 -10.04 -10.51 -2.64
CA CYS A 44 -8.64 -10.93 -2.59
C CYS A 44 -8.05 -11.29 -3.95
N LYS A 45 -8.90 -11.54 -4.94
CA LYS A 45 -8.41 -11.87 -6.29
C LYS A 45 -7.76 -10.68 -6.98
N MET A 46 -8.06 -9.47 -6.54
CA MET A 46 -7.48 -8.25 -7.10
C MET A 46 -6.05 -8.01 -6.65
N ALA A 47 -5.64 -8.65 -5.55
CA ALA A 47 -4.33 -8.39 -4.94
C ALA A 47 -3.18 -8.55 -5.92
N SER A 48 -3.16 -9.64 -6.64
CA SER A 48 -2.09 -9.95 -7.59
C SER A 48 -1.97 -8.89 -8.68
N SER A 49 -3.10 -8.46 -9.25
CA SER A 49 -3.14 -7.42 -10.29
C SER A 49 -2.60 -6.09 -9.77
N ILE A 50 -3.01 -5.72 -8.56
CA ILE A 50 -2.57 -4.46 -7.96
C ILE A 50 -1.06 -4.49 -7.71
N VAL A 51 -0.57 -5.58 -7.14
CA VAL A 51 0.87 -5.73 -6.87
C VAL A 51 1.68 -5.70 -8.16
N ASP A 52 1.23 -6.42 -9.18
CA ASP A 52 1.91 -6.46 -10.48
C ASP A 52 1.99 -5.05 -11.09
N GLU A 53 0.92 -4.29 -10.99
CA GLU A 53 0.90 -2.93 -11.54
C GLU A 53 1.85 -2.01 -10.77
N ILE A 54 1.91 -2.15 -9.46
CA ILE A 54 2.84 -1.38 -8.63
C ILE A 54 4.28 -1.70 -9.04
N GLN A 55 4.61 -2.99 -9.16
CA GLN A 55 5.96 -3.42 -9.55
C GLN A 55 6.33 -2.90 -10.94
N LYS A 56 5.43 -3.02 -11.88
CA LYS A 56 5.64 -2.58 -13.26
C LYS A 56 5.91 -1.07 -13.32
N ASN A 57 5.07 -0.29 -12.68
CA ASN A 57 5.19 1.15 -12.73
C ASN A 57 6.40 1.69 -11.98
N LEU A 58 6.76 1.06 -10.86
CA LEU A 58 7.98 1.43 -10.14
C LEU A 58 9.21 1.14 -10.98
N SER A 59 9.21 0.02 -11.70
CA SER A 59 10.31 -0.34 -12.60
C SER A 59 10.56 0.74 -13.65
N LEU A 60 9.50 1.41 -14.10
CA LEU A 60 9.62 2.47 -15.10
C LEU A 60 10.35 3.71 -14.59
N ILE A 61 10.44 3.89 -13.28
CA ILE A 61 11.17 5.00 -12.66
C ILE A 61 12.40 4.50 -11.91
N ASN A 62 12.89 3.32 -12.26
CA ASN A 62 14.08 2.69 -11.66
C ASN A 62 13.92 2.44 -10.16
N GLU A 63 12.71 2.13 -9.71
CA GLU A 63 12.42 1.77 -8.34
C GLU A 63 11.99 0.31 -8.29
N GLU A 64 12.08 -0.28 -7.11
CA GLU A 64 11.78 -1.70 -6.93
C GLU A 64 10.89 -1.92 -5.72
N VAL A 65 10.19 -3.06 -5.75
CA VAL A 65 9.50 -3.59 -4.57
C VAL A 65 10.49 -4.51 -3.86
N ARG A 66 10.66 -4.28 -2.57
CA ARG A 66 11.57 -5.08 -1.75
C ARG A 66 10.96 -6.43 -1.37
N ARG A 67 9.69 -6.42 -0.98
CA ARG A 67 9.02 -7.62 -0.50
C ARG A 67 7.50 -7.49 -0.63
N VAL A 68 6.85 -8.61 -0.87
CA VAL A 68 5.40 -8.69 -0.91
C VAL A 68 4.97 -9.83 0.00
N ASP A 69 4.03 -9.55 0.91
CA ASP A 69 3.46 -10.56 1.80
C ASP A 69 1.98 -10.63 1.61
N GLY A 70 1.43 -11.83 1.68
CA GLY A 70 0.00 -12.05 1.72
C GLY A 70 -0.72 -12.18 0.40
N VAL A 71 0.00 -12.24 -0.73
CA VAL A 71 -0.66 -12.41 -2.04
C VAL A 71 -1.00 -13.88 -2.24
N ASN A 72 -2.25 -14.20 -1.97
CA ASN A 72 -2.79 -15.52 -2.25
C ASN A 72 -4.31 -15.40 -2.37
N THR A 73 -4.97 -16.49 -2.71
CA THR A 73 -6.40 -16.46 -3.04
C THR A 73 -7.32 -16.21 -1.85
N SER A 74 -6.80 -16.27 -0.64
CA SER A 74 -7.63 -16.08 0.56
C SER A 74 -7.15 -14.91 1.42
N SER A 75 -6.19 -14.12 0.94
CA SER A 75 -5.66 -13.01 1.72
C SER A 75 -6.64 -11.85 1.80
N SER A 76 -6.82 -11.34 3.01
CA SER A 76 -7.61 -10.13 3.21
C SER A 76 -6.72 -8.91 3.46
N TRP A 77 -5.42 -9.12 3.60
CA TRP A 77 -4.44 -8.07 3.89
C TRP A 77 -3.14 -8.37 3.15
N VAL A 78 -2.80 -7.51 2.20
CA VAL A 78 -1.56 -7.63 1.42
C VAL A 78 -0.63 -6.48 1.79
N LEU A 79 0.63 -6.79 2.02
CA LEU A 79 1.64 -5.78 2.34
C LEU A 79 2.68 -5.75 1.23
N VAL A 80 2.94 -4.55 0.70
CA VAL A 80 3.97 -4.33 -0.31
C VAL A 80 5.01 -3.38 0.26
N ASP A 81 6.20 -3.89 0.49
CA ASP A 81 7.32 -3.11 1.02
C ASP A 81 8.12 -2.54 -0.14
N CYS A 82 8.09 -1.23 -0.29
CA CYS A 82 8.78 -0.51 -1.37
C CYS A 82 9.95 0.31 -0.84
N TYR A 83 10.64 -0.20 0.16
CA TYR A 83 11.79 0.41 0.86
C TYR A 83 11.37 1.56 1.77
N ASP A 84 11.08 2.74 1.25
CA ASP A 84 10.69 3.88 2.06
C ASP A 84 9.18 4.10 2.13
N ILE A 85 8.43 3.32 1.36
CA ILE A 85 6.97 3.38 1.36
C ILE A 85 6.43 1.97 1.56
N VAL A 86 5.51 1.80 2.49
CA VAL A 86 4.83 0.52 2.69
C VAL A 86 3.37 0.67 2.23
N VAL A 87 2.89 -0.31 1.48
CA VAL A 87 1.52 -0.32 0.97
C VAL A 87 0.74 -1.41 1.66
N HIS A 88 -0.42 -1.06 2.21
CA HIS A 88 -1.34 -2.00 2.84
C HIS A 88 -2.61 -2.04 2.01
N ILE A 89 -2.97 -3.20 1.52
CA ILE A 89 -4.17 -3.40 0.71
C ILE A 89 -5.07 -4.38 1.45
N PHE A 90 -6.28 -3.93 1.77
CA PHE A 90 -7.24 -4.71 2.57
C PHE A 90 -8.51 -4.97 1.81
N THR A 91 -9.20 -6.06 2.14
CA THR A 91 -10.62 -6.17 1.80
C THR A 91 -11.39 -5.19 2.69
N PRO A 92 -12.62 -4.80 2.33
CA PRO A 92 -13.37 -3.84 3.15
C PRO A 92 -13.55 -4.27 4.60
N GLU A 93 -13.83 -5.55 4.82
CA GLU A 93 -14.03 -6.09 6.17
C GLU A 93 -12.75 -6.00 6.99
N GLU A 94 -11.64 -6.37 6.37
CA GLU A 94 -10.35 -6.37 7.08
C GLU A 94 -9.88 -4.94 7.38
N ARG A 95 -10.09 -4.02 6.45
CA ARG A 95 -9.72 -2.61 6.67
C ARG A 95 -10.46 -2.03 7.87
N SER A 96 -11.74 -2.34 7.97
CA SER A 96 -12.58 -1.89 9.07
C SER A 96 -12.14 -2.51 10.39
N ARG A 97 -11.82 -3.80 10.36
CA ARG A 97 -11.41 -4.55 11.55
C ARG A 97 -10.05 -4.07 12.09
N VAL A 98 -9.08 -3.90 11.20
CA VAL A 98 -7.74 -3.48 11.60
C VAL A 98 -7.69 -2.00 11.93
N ASN A 99 -8.42 -1.19 11.13
CA ASN A 99 -8.48 0.27 11.29
C ASN A 99 -7.10 0.92 11.36
N LEU A 100 -6.23 0.51 10.46
CA LEU A 100 -4.86 1.00 10.39
C LEU A 100 -4.81 2.49 10.10
N ASP A 101 -5.78 3.01 9.34
CA ASP A 101 -5.92 4.42 9.03
C ASP A 101 -5.88 5.26 10.32
N GLU A 102 -6.67 4.87 11.30
CA GLU A 102 -6.74 5.59 12.55
C GLU A 102 -5.47 5.43 13.37
N LEU A 103 -4.95 4.20 13.41
CA LEU A 103 -3.72 3.92 14.17
C LEU A 103 -2.53 4.74 13.67
N LEU A 104 -2.37 4.83 12.36
CA LEU A 104 -1.23 5.53 11.77
C LEU A 104 -1.41 7.05 11.73
N SER A 105 -2.64 7.53 11.71
CA SER A 105 -2.89 8.96 11.66
C SER A 105 -2.89 9.63 13.04
N LYS A 106 -2.93 8.85 14.13
CA LYS A 106 -2.84 9.41 15.47
C LYS A 106 -1.45 9.99 15.72
N LYS A 107 -1.40 11.17 16.29
CA LYS A 107 -0.13 11.78 16.65
C LYS A 107 0.48 11.04 17.83
N ALA A 108 1.79 10.85 17.80
CA ALA A 108 2.52 10.29 18.92
C ALA A 108 2.43 11.26 20.10
N LYS A 109 2.25 10.73 21.26
CA LYS A 109 2.25 11.54 22.48
C LYS A 109 3.60 11.51 23.15
#